data_8d26f02088f45f9fb55ca28a823cf038
#
_entry.id   8d26f02088f45f9fb55ca28a823cf038
#
_cell.length_a   1.000
_cell.length_b   1.000
_cell.length_c   1.000
_cell.angle_alpha   90.00
_cell.angle_beta   90.00
_cell.angle_gamma   90.00
#
_symmetry.space_group_name_H-M   'P 1'
#
loop_
_entity.id
_entity.type
_entity.pdbx_description
1 polymer ?
#
loop_
_entity_poly.entity_id
_entity_poly.type
_entity_poly.pdbx_seq_one_letter_code
_entity_poly.pdbx_strand_id
1 'polypeptide(L)'
;MKKLAAFLALLMALTTLCSVPGMAEEAQDWRPRIIVTTDGEYDDQCSMIRLLMYADVLDIDGLILGSAECHWKGDGIHTQKEINPHFKGSDAGQSAGDLMTYRYQNGDKNNNWLRDMIVEDYGEVWYNLRVHSPNYPTPGELFSKVYFGNIEFEGDMRFETEGSNRIVDCILDDDPRPLIITSWGGFNTVARALLSIEERYKETDEWETIYNKVISKVLIAGHGQDYTWEDYAVISWPDLVTISGGGTWNYFMTQDYAEYLDADFWINNIKFGHGPLVGGFYLMGDGQHHEGEYENQDVTPAAKVGVSDNLPYGYQHGEIRDFDTYYFYGHTRLQQFNIQRYDFITEGDSGSYVWAIPLGPNVIHTDAASLAEALADLKYGTWGGRIAYNEEKNSWGNQTGDYDPLLGYVSTSYNGGRYNDDMLNDLATRADWCVTPNYEDANHRPSVTVPERRITAAPGEKLTLTCEYADPDGDELTVNWYQYMEAGTYARQFLLTDPSDATIHFAVPRDAVDGDEIVMTVEVKDNGEHPLVDYTNVIITVSAPAAN
;
A
#
# COMPACT_ATOMS: atom_id res chain seq x y z
N MET A 1 29.10 10.83 -69.25
CA MET A 1 28.84 9.62 -68.37
C MET A 1 29.40 9.76 -66.95
N LYS A 2 30.54 10.38 -66.69
CA LYS A 2 31.07 10.56 -65.30
C LYS A 2 30.26 11.51 -64.39
N LYS A 3 29.54 12.48 -64.96
CA LYS A 3 28.65 13.41 -64.16
C LYS A 3 27.31 12.82 -63.80
N LEU A 4 26.82 11.81 -64.53
CA LEU A 4 25.57 11.12 -64.23
C LEU A 4 25.74 10.09 -63.12
N ALA A 5 26.90 9.45 -63.02
CA ALA A 5 27.23 8.49 -61.96
C ALA A 5 27.41 9.18 -60.60
N ALA A 6 27.94 10.41 -60.56
CA ALA A 6 28.08 11.18 -59.31
C ALA A 6 26.72 11.70 -58.78
N PHE A 7 25.76 11.97 -59.66
CA PHE A 7 24.43 12.41 -59.29
C PHE A 7 23.55 11.25 -58.74
N LEU A 8 23.71 10.04 -59.31
CA LEU A 8 23.06 8.84 -58.80
C LEU A 8 23.66 8.38 -57.45
N ALA A 9 24.96 8.53 -57.24
CA ALA A 9 25.57 8.20 -55.95
C ALA A 9 25.20 9.18 -54.84
N LEU A 10 24.95 10.45 -55.18
CA LEU A 10 24.46 11.45 -54.23
C LEU A 10 22.96 11.26 -53.91
N LEU A 11 22.15 10.75 -54.86
CA LEU A 11 20.76 10.43 -54.64
C LEU A 11 20.57 9.15 -53.78
N MET A 12 21.49 8.16 -53.94
CA MET A 12 21.48 6.97 -53.07
C MET A 12 22.01 7.25 -51.66
N ALA A 13 22.86 8.26 -51.48
CA ALA A 13 23.32 8.67 -50.14
C ALA A 13 22.29 9.52 -49.39
N LEU A 14 21.32 10.13 -50.08
CA LEU A 14 20.22 10.90 -49.46
C LEU A 14 18.98 10.04 -49.13
N THR A 15 18.91 8.81 -49.66
CA THR A 15 17.77 7.91 -49.33
C THR A 15 18.05 7.00 -48.13
N THR A 16 19.23 7.04 -47.52
CA THR A 16 19.58 6.27 -46.33
C THR A 16 19.56 7.10 -45.03
N LEU A 17 19.07 8.32 -45.05
CA LEU A 17 18.97 9.20 -43.86
C LEU A 17 17.55 9.66 -43.54
N CYS A 18 16.53 8.98 -44.05
CA CYS A 18 15.18 8.99 -43.46
C CYS A 18 14.96 7.66 -42.75
N SER A 19 15.77 7.39 -41.71
CA SER A 19 15.22 6.60 -40.60
C SER A 19 14.06 7.44 -40.04
N VAL A 20 12.83 7.03 -40.33
CA VAL A 20 11.68 7.35 -39.51
C VAL A 20 12.14 7.12 -38.09
N PRO A 21 12.09 8.10 -37.18
CA PRO A 21 12.27 7.78 -35.78
C PRO A 21 11.25 6.65 -35.52
N GLY A 22 11.75 5.45 -35.19
CA GLY A 22 10.89 4.44 -34.63
C GLY A 22 10.11 5.17 -33.56
N MET A 23 8.80 5.05 -33.57
CA MET A 23 8.00 5.41 -32.40
C MET A 23 8.77 4.74 -31.26
N ALA A 24 9.31 5.52 -30.33
CA ALA A 24 9.83 4.96 -29.11
C ALA A 24 8.67 4.10 -28.60
N GLU A 25 8.90 2.81 -28.46
CA GLU A 25 7.99 1.93 -27.73
C GLU A 25 7.73 2.69 -26.42
N GLU A 26 6.49 3.08 -26.15
CA GLU A 26 6.17 3.74 -24.89
C GLU A 26 6.68 2.79 -23.82
N ALA A 27 7.59 3.29 -22.97
CA ALA A 27 8.14 2.48 -21.91
C ALA A 27 6.95 1.98 -21.07
N GLN A 28 6.83 0.66 -20.94
CA GLN A 28 5.76 0.05 -20.15
C GLN A 28 5.80 0.66 -18.75
N ASP A 29 4.64 1.07 -18.26
CA ASP A 29 4.54 1.61 -16.90
C ASP A 29 4.83 0.48 -15.90
N TRP A 30 5.85 0.69 -15.09
CA TRP A 30 6.33 -0.27 -14.10
C TRP A 30 5.61 -0.16 -12.76
N ARG A 31 4.77 0.88 -12.57
CA ARG A 31 4.08 1.13 -11.31
C ARG A 31 2.95 0.12 -11.09
N PRO A 32 2.80 -0.42 -9.87
CA PRO A 32 1.63 -1.23 -9.51
C PRO A 32 0.33 -0.44 -9.70
N ARG A 33 -0.67 -1.08 -10.31
CA ARG A 33 -2.00 -0.49 -10.51
C ARG A 33 -2.87 -0.70 -9.29
N ILE A 34 -3.53 0.34 -8.82
CA ILE A 34 -4.38 0.27 -7.64
C ILE A 34 -5.71 1.00 -7.82
N ILE A 35 -6.79 0.36 -7.35
CA ILE A 35 -8.10 0.98 -7.12
C ILE A 35 -8.38 0.88 -5.63
N VAL A 36 -8.83 1.99 -5.05
CA VAL A 36 -9.26 2.09 -3.66
C VAL A 36 -10.75 2.37 -3.60
N THR A 37 -11.49 1.60 -2.79
CA THR A 37 -12.82 1.99 -2.33
C THR A 37 -12.75 2.38 -0.87
N THR A 38 -13.36 3.49 -0.48
CA THR A 38 -13.24 4.11 0.84
C THR A 38 -14.60 4.55 1.35
N ASP A 39 -14.89 4.38 2.62
CA ASP A 39 -16.10 4.91 3.26
C ASP A 39 -15.86 6.25 3.97
N GLY A 40 -14.60 6.75 3.93
CA GLY A 40 -14.23 8.08 4.40
C GLY A 40 -14.03 8.21 5.89
N GLU A 41 -13.80 7.10 6.59
CA GLU A 41 -13.46 7.09 8.00
C GLU A 41 -12.11 7.79 8.27
N TYR A 42 -11.76 8.06 9.51
CA TYR A 42 -10.51 8.76 9.86
C TYR A 42 -9.26 8.02 9.42
N ASP A 43 -9.24 6.69 9.56
CA ASP A 43 -8.13 5.87 9.12
C ASP A 43 -8.06 5.77 7.59
N ASP A 44 -9.20 5.79 6.89
CA ASP A 44 -9.26 5.97 5.44
C ASP A 44 -8.57 7.27 5.00
N GLN A 45 -8.85 8.37 5.71
CA GLN A 45 -8.29 9.67 5.34
C GLN A 45 -6.80 9.73 5.60
N CYS A 46 -6.32 9.20 6.73
CA CYS A 46 -4.88 9.08 6.98
C CYS A 46 -4.22 8.14 5.96
N SER A 47 -4.86 7.02 5.65
CA SER A 47 -4.38 6.09 4.62
C SER A 47 -4.37 6.72 3.23
N MET A 48 -5.35 7.60 2.94
CA MET A 48 -5.40 8.35 1.68
C MET A 48 -4.27 9.39 1.59
N ILE A 49 -3.96 10.09 2.68
CA ILE A 49 -2.81 11.00 2.72
C ILE A 49 -1.53 10.23 2.36
N ARG A 50 -1.29 9.08 3.02
CA ARG A 50 -0.13 8.25 2.68
C ARG A 50 -0.18 7.79 1.22
N LEU A 51 -1.31 7.31 0.72
CA LEU A 51 -1.43 6.89 -0.68
C LEU A 51 -1.05 8.01 -1.66
N LEU A 52 -1.51 9.23 -1.40
CA LEU A 52 -1.18 10.41 -2.22
C LEU A 52 0.31 10.78 -2.13
N MET A 53 0.94 10.58 -0.98
CA MET A 53 2.39 10.78 -0.82
C MET A 53 3.23 9.77 -1.63
N TYR A 54 2.66 8.63 -2.01
CA TYR A 54 3.28 7.60 -2.87
C TYR A 54 2.66 7.51 -4.27
N ALA A 55 1.92 8.52 -4.70
CA ALA A 55 1.28 8.56 -6.01
C ALA A 55 2.29 8.65 -7.19
N ASP A 56 3.55 8.93 -6.90
CA ASP A 56 4.64 8.92 -7.89
C ASP A 56 5.09 7.49 -8.25
N VAL A 57 4.91 6.54 -7.35
CA VAL A 57 5.35 5.14 -7.49
C VAL A 57 4.19 4.15 -7.59
N LEU A 58 2.95 4.60 -7.46
CA LEU A 58 1.73 3.83 -7.67
C LEU A 58 0.91 4.42 -8.83
N ASP A 59 0.32 3.55 -9.65
CA ASP A 59 -0.61 3.97 -10.70
C ASP A 59 -2.04 3.86 -10.18
N ILE A 60 -2.56 4.99 -9.70
CA ILE A 60 -3.90 5.07 -9.12
C ILE A 60 -4.92 5.10 -10.24
N ASP A 61 -5.70 4.03 -10.40
CA ASP A 61 -6.72 3.89 -11.43
C ASP A 61 -8.12 4.32 -10.99
N GLY A 62 -8.38 4.34 -9.70
CA GLY A 62 -9.65 4.78 -9.13
C GLY A 62 -9.58 5.05 -7.65
N LEU A 63 -10.24 6.13 -7.22
CA LEU A 63 -10.50 6.51 -5.84
C LEU A 63 -12.02 6.57 -5.69
N ILE A 64 -12.61 5.58 -5.04
CA ILE A 64 -14.05 5.34 -5.13
C ILE A 64 -14.68 5.49 -3.76
N LEU A 65 -15.57 6.46 -3.63
CA LEU A 65 -16.36 6.68 -2.42
C LEU A 65 -17.43 5.59 -2.31
N GLY A 66 -17.36 4.79 -1.27
CA GLY A 66 -18.24 3.66 -0.97
C GLY A 66 -19.04 3.84 0.32
N SER A 67 -19.49 2.75 0.89
CA SER A 67 -20.17 2.70 2.20
C SER A 67 -19.78 1.46 2.96
N ALA A 68 -19.86 1.52 4.27
CA ALA A 68 -19.65 0.40 5.16
C ALA A 68 -20.71 0.35 6.27
N GLU A 69 -20.53 -0.57 7.24
CA GLU A 69 -21.38 -0.74 8.39
C GLU A 69 -21.60 0.58 9.15
N CYS A 70 -20.53 1.33 9.35
CA CYS A 70 -20.55 2.54 10.16
C CYS A 70 -20.71 3.83 9.35
N HIS A 71 -20.36 3.80 8.07
CA HIS A 71 -20.26 5.00 7.22
C HIS A 71 -21.02 4.80 5.91
N TRP A 72 -22.00 5.64 5.67
CA TRP A 72 -22.89 5.58 4.52
C TRP A 72 -23.50 6.96 4.24
N LYS A 73 -24.22 7.11 3.15
CA LYS A 73 -24.83 8.38 2.76
C LYS A 73 -25.76 8.92 3.84
N GLY A 74 -26.59 8.08 4.46
CA GLY A 74 -27.60 8.52 5.39
C GLY A 74 -28.70 9.36 4.78
N ASP A 75 -29.79 9.51 5.47
CA ASP A 75 -30.91 10.37 5.11
C ASP A 75 -31.28 11.38 6.23
N GLY A 76 -30.53 11.36 7.34
CA GLY A 76 -30.75 12.19 8.51
C GLY A 76 -31.99 11.81 9.34
N ILE A 77 -32.65 10.69 9.04
CA ILE A 77 -33.91 10.27 9.65
C ILE A 77 -33.81 8.82 10.16
N HIS A 78 -33.26 7.91 9.34
CA HIS A 78 -33.22 6.48 9.60
C HIS A 78 -31.82 5.98 9.92
N THR A 79 -31.74 4.95 10.72
CA THR A 79 -30.52 4.14 10.89
C THR A 79 -30.35 3.17 9.73
N GLN A 80 -29.15 2.68 9.49
CA GLN A 80 -28.94 1.62 8.49
C GLN A 80 -29.80 0.39 8.79
N LYS A 81 -29.90 0.01 10.05
CA LYS A 81 -30.70 -1.13 10.50
C LYS A 81 -32.18 -1.04 10.11
N GLU A 82 -32.73 0.16 10.02
CA GLU A 82 -34.13 0.38 9.65
C GLU A 82 -34.37 0.26 8.14
N ILE A 83 -33.39 0.63 7.32
CA ILE A 83 -33.55 0.72 5.86
C ILE A 83 -32.81 -0.37 5.10
N ASN A 84 -31.75 -0.95 5.66
CA ASN A 84 -30.96 -2.02 5.04
C ASN A 84 -31.54 -3.39 5.45
N PRO A 85 -32.22 -4.11 4.54
CA PRO A 85 -32.83 -5.41 4.85
C PRO A 85 -31.82 -6.52 5.13
N HIS A 86 -30.55 -6.28 4.80
CA HIS A 86 -29.45 -7.24 4.92
C HIS A 86 -28.44 -6.84 6.00
N PHE A 87 -28.74 -5.80 6.79
CA PHE A 87 -27.84 -5.32 7.83
C PHE A 87 -27.47 -6.43 8.80
N LYS A 88 -26.19 -6.75 8.85
CA LYS A 88 -25.61 -7.79 9.72
C LYS A 88 -24.66 -7.21 10.77
N GLY A 89 -24.64 -5.88 10.89
CA GLY A 89 -23.71 -5.17 11.75
C GLY A 89 -23.59 -5.78 13.14
N SER A 90 -22.38 -5.78 13.66
CA SER A 90 -22.07 -6.24 15.02
C SER A 90 -22.77 -5.39 16.08
N ASP A 91 -22.78 -5.85 17.34
CA ASP A 91 -23.29 -5.02 18.45
C ASP A 91 -22.52 -3.70 18.59
N ALA A 92 -21.28 -3.66 18.12
CA ALA A 92 -20.48 -2.45 18.03
C ALA A 92 -20.90 -1.56 16.85
N GLY A 93 -21.13 -2.16 15.70
CA GLY A 93 -21.69 -1.51 14.53
C GLY A 93 -23.17 -1.16 14.73
N GLN A 94 -23.88 -1.80 15.64
CA GLN A 94 -25.23 -1.38 15.99
C GLN A 94 -25.29 0.00 16.61
N SER A 95 -24.35 0.36 17.45
CA SER A 95 -24.30 1.72 17.96
C SER A 95 -23.92 2.72 16.88
N ALA A 96 -23.12 2.32 15.93
CA ALA A 96 -22.80 3.12 14.76
C ALA A 96 -23.93 3.05 13.70
N GLY A 97 -24.53 1.87 13.49
CA GLY A 97 -25.69 1.68 12.62
C GLY A 97 -26.97 2.35 13.15
N ASP A 98 -27.04 2.62 14.45
CA ASP A 98 -28.06 3.46 15.05
C ASP A 98 -27.83 4.96 14.78
N LEU A 99 -26.70 5.34 14.18
CA LEU A 99 -26.44 6.71 13.84
C LEU A 99 -27.15 7.06 12.53
N MET A 100 -28.03 8.02 12.60
CA MET A 100 -28.64 8.67 11.43
C MET A 100 -27.62 9.53 10.73
N THR A 101 -26.43 9.00 10.47
CA THR A 101 -25.37 9.83 10.01
C THR A 101 -25.31 9.89 8.51
N TYR A 102 -25.60 11.04 8.05
CA TYR A 102 -25.07 11.58 6.82
C TYR A 102 -23.59 11.88 7.07
N ARG A 103 -22.73 11.15 6.40
CA ARG A 103 -21.31 11.48 6.42
C ARG A 103 -20.89 12.04 5.07
N TYR A 104 -19.70 11.83 4.64
CA TYR A 104 -19.09 12.46 3.45
C TYR A 104 -19.67 12.01 2.13
N GLN A 105 -20.53 11.02 2.13
CA GLN A 105 -21.06 10.39 0.92
C GLN A 105 -22.34 11.08 0.44
N ASN A 106 -22.27 12.41 0.34
CA ASN A 106 -23.44 13.23 -0.08
C ASN A 106 -23.82 13.09 -1.56
N GLY A 107 -23.00 12.39 -2.36
CA GLY A 107 -23.21 12.21 -3.79
C GLY A 107 -22.78 13.43 -4.62
N ASP A 108 -22.15 14.44 -4.04
CA ASP A 108 -21.60 15.59 -4.75
C ASP A 108 -20.08 15.48 -4.86
N LYS A 109 -19.60 15.10 -6.04
CA LYS A 109 -18.17 14.98 -6.34
C LYS A 109 -17.38 16.27 -6.11
N ASN A 110 -18.02 17.43 -6.22
CA ASN A 110 -17.37 18.72 -6.09
C ASN A 110 -17.43 19.29 -4.66
N ASN A 111 -18.03 18.59 -3.75
CA ASN A 111 -18.19 19.02 -2.36
C ASN A 111 -18.10 17.81 -1.41
N ASN A 112 -16.91 17.26 -1.27
CA ASN A 112 -16.61 16.15 -0.35
C ASN A 112 -15.13 16.20 0.07
N TRP A 113 -14.83 15.50 1.15
CA TRP A 113 -13.50 15.46 1.77
C TRP A 113 -12.37 15.04 0.81
N LEU A 114 -12.62 14.06 -0.07
CA LEU A 114 -11.60 13.55 -0.99
C LEU A 114 -11.27 14.58 -2.08
N ARG A 115 -12.28 15.32 -2.56
CA ARG A 115 -12.06 16.45 -3.45
C ARG A 115 -11.18 17.51 -2.77
N ASP A 116 -11.48 17.85 -1.53
CA ASP A 116 -10.74 18.88 -0.81
C ASP A 116 -9.30 18.44 -0.56
N MET A 117 -9.09 17.22 -0.12
CA MET A 117 -7.74 16.64 0.05
C MET A 117 -6.92 16.66 -1.25
N ILE A 118 -7.54 16.31 -2.40
CA ILE A 118 -6.80 16.25 -3.69
C ILE A 118 -6.60 17.64 -4.29
N VAL A 119 -7.65 18.46 -4.31
CA VAL A 119 -7.61 19.73 -5.06
C VAL A 119 -6.99 20.85 -4.22
N GLU A 120 -7.30 20.89 -2.94
CA GLU A 120 -6.79 21.94 -2.04
C GLU A 120 -5.45 21.50 -1.42
N ASP A 121 -5.44 20.41 -0.63
CA ASP A 121 -4.29 20.05 0.19
C ASP A 121 -3.13 19.50 -0.64
N TYR A 122 -3.37 18.46 -1.44
CA TYR A 122 -2.35 17.93 -2.36
C TYR A 122 -2.00 18.95 -3.45
N GLY A 123 -3.00 19.72 -3.92
CA GLY A 123 -2.79 20.76 -4.91
C GLY A 123 -1.83 21.85 -4.46
N GLU A 124 -1.82 22.20 -3.17
CA GLU A 124 -0.89 23.19 -2.62
C GLU A 124 0.55 22.68 -2.60
N VAL A 125 0.78 21.40 -2.32
CA VAL A 125 2.11 20.80 -2.19
C VAL A 125 2.62 20.13 -3.48
N TRP A 126 1.74 19.84 -4.43
CA TRP A 126 2.06 19.08 -5.65
C TRP A 126 3.25 19.64 -6.44
N TYR A 127 3.35 20.96 -6.54
CA TYR A 127 4.43 21.57 -7.32
C TYR A 127 5.81 21.24 -6.74
N ASN A 128 5.93 21.24 -5.41
CA ASN A 128 7.16 20.88 -4.72
C ASN A 128 7.41 19.37 -4.84
N LEU A 129 6.42 18.52 -4.56
CA LEU A 129 6.54 17.07 -4.70
C LEU A 129 7.08 16.67 -6.09
N ARG A 130 6.57 17.33 -7.14
CA ARG A 130 7.01 17.07 -8.52
C ARG A 130 8.45 17.48 -8.80
N VAL A 131 9.02 18.41 -8.07
CA VAL A 131 10.45 18.78 -8.17
C VAL A 131 11.32 17.60 -7.77
N HIS A 132 10.91 16.86 -6.74
CA HIS A 132 11.66 15.72 -6.18
C HIS A 132 11.37 14.42 -6.92
N SER A 133 10.13 14.22 -7.39
CA SER A 133 9.76 13.08 -8.25
C SER A 133 8.83 13.53 -9.38
N PRO A 134 9.27 13.46 -10.65
CA PRO A 134 8.49 13.96 -11.79
C PRO A 134 7.21 13.16 -12.08
N ASN A 135 7.06 11.97 -11.48
CA ASN A 135 5.95 11.07 -11.70
C ASN A 135 4.71 11.40 -10.84
N TYR A 136 4.78 12.35 -9.94
CA TYR A 136 3.59 12.79 -9.20
C TYR A 136 2.51 13.29 -10.15
N PRO A 137 1.31 12.65 -10.17
CA PRO A 137 0.20 13.09 -11.03
C PRO A 137 -0.29 14.47 -10.61
N THR A 138 -0.82 15.22 -11.58
CA THR A 138 -1.43 16.51 -11.25
C THR A 138 -2.68 16.33 -10.38
N PRO A 139 -3.06 17.33 -9.58
CA PRO A 139 -4.34 17.30 -8.84
C PRO A 139 -5.55 17.03 -9.74
N GLY A 140 -5.53 17.56 -10.97
CA GLY A 140 -6.58 17.33 -11.96
C GLY A 140 -6.65 15.90 -12.46
N GLU A 141 -5.51 15.24 -12.67
CA GLU A 141 -5.44 13.81 -13.04
C GLU A 141 -5.98 12.95 -11.90
N LEU A 142 -5.55 13.16 -10.65
CA LEU A 142 -6.07 12.44 -9.49
C LEU A 142 -7.58 12.67 -9.30
N PHE A 143 -8.03 13.92 -9.37
CA PHE A 143 -9.45 14.23 -9.22
C PHE A 143 -10.30 13.60 -10.33
N SER A 144 -9.77 13.44 -11.52
CA SER A 144 -10.44 12.73 -12.61
C SER A 144 -10.68 11.24 -12.30
N LYS A 145 -9.91 10.67 -11.35
CA LYS A 145 -10.01 9.27 -10.89
C LYS A 145 -10.96 9.11 -9.69
N VAL A 146 -11.57 10.19 -9.20
CA VAL A 146 -12.55 10.13 -8.11
C VAL A 146 -13.94 9.78 -8.67
N TYR A 147 -14.56 8.76 -8.10
CA TYR A 147 -15.88 8.25 -8.50
C TYR A 147 -16.75 7.98 -7.27
N PHE A 148 -18.07 8.07 -7.46
CA PHE A 148 -19.00 7.50 -6.49
C PHE A 148 -19.30 6.04 -6.81
N GLY A 149 -19.12 5.20 -5.79
CA GLY A 149 -19.59 3.82 -5.76
C GLY A 149 -21.00 3.70 -5.18
N ASN A 150 -21.27 2.60 -4.53
CA ASN A 150 -22.54 2.31 -3.88
C ASN A 150 -22.53 2.84 -2.45
N ILE A 151 -23.21 3.95 -2.19
CA ILE A 151 -23.12 4.73 -0.95
C ILE A 151 -24.42 4.74 -0.12
N GLU A 152 -25.50 4.13 -0.61
CA GLU A 152 -26.82 4.25 0.00
C GLU A 152 -26.92 3.55 1.37
N PHE A 153 -26.24 2.41 1.53
CA PHE A 153 -26.08 1.66 2.78
C PHE A 153 -25.06 0.52 2.60
N GLU A 154 -24.67 -0.11 3.70
CA GLU A 154 -23.78 -1.26 3.74
C GLU A 154 -24.27 -2.39 2.81
N GLY A 155 -23.39 -2.92 1.98
CA GLY A 155 -23.72 -4.05 1.12
C GLY A 155 -24.68 -3.73 -0.03
N ASP A 156 -24.97 -2.46 -0.31
CA ASP A 156 -25.79 -2.09 -1.46
C ASP A 156 -25.09 -2.38 -2.77
N MET A 157 -25.64 -3.31 -3.54
CA MET A 157 -25.16 -3.65 -4.90
C MET A 157 -26.31 -3.67 -5.92
N ARG A 158 -27.40 -2.96 -5.64
CA ARG A 158 -28.62 -2.94 -6.48
C ARG A 158 -28.41 -2.31 -7.85
N PHE A 159 -27.57 -1.30 -7.94
CA PHE A 159 -27.41 -0.51 -9.16
C PHE A 159 -25.94 -0.32 -9.51
N GLU A 160 -25.64 -0.30 -10.81
CA GLU A 160 -24.36 0.16 -11.33
C GLU A 160 -24.15 1.64 -10.98
N THR A 161 -22.92 1.99 -10.65
CA THR A 161 -22.47 3.34 -10.33
C THR A 161 -21.27 3.71 -11.19
N GLU A 162 -20.88 4.99 -11.19
CA GLU A 162 -19.65 5.40 -11.88
C GLU A 162 -18.43 4.62 -11.36
N GLY A 163 -18.36 4.43 -10.03
CA GLY A 163 -17.28 3.67 -9.38
C GLY A 163 -17.28 2.20 -9.76
N SER A 164 -18.42 1.51 -9.70
CA SER A 164 -18.50 0.11 -10.11
C SER A 164 -18.19 -0.07 -11.59
N ASN A 165 -18.61 0.85 -12.46
CA ASN A 165 -18.28 0.80 -13.88
C ASN A 165 -16.78 1.06 -14.12
N ARG A 166 -16.16 1.98 -13.37
CA ARG A 166 -14.71 2.19 -13.45
C ARG A 166 -13.93 0.91 -13.10
N ILE A 167 -14.33 0.19 -12.06
CA ILE A 167 -13.74 -1.09 -11.71
C ILE A 167 -13.89 -2.09 -12.87
N VAL A 168 -15.09 -2.20 -13.46
CA VAL A 168 -15.32 -3.07 -14.63
C VAL A 168 -14.39 -2.71 -15.78
N ASP A 169 -14.26 -1.43 -16.10
CA ASP A 169 -13.41 -0.94 -17.19
C ASP A 169 -11.95 -1.33 -16.97
N CYS A 170 -11.42 -1.15 -15.75
CA CYS A 170 -10.04 -1.52 -15.41
C CYS A 170 -9.80 -3.03 -15.40
N ILE A 171 -10.78 -3.83 -14.99
CA ILE A 171 -10.70 -5.29 -15.04
C ILE A 171 -10.64 -5.76 -16.49
N LEU A 172 -11.48 -5.20 -17.35
CA LEU A 172 -11.67 -5.65 -18.72
C LEU A 172 -10.76 -4.96 -19.76
N ASP A 173 -9.98 -3.96 -19.37
CA ASP A 173 -9.03 -3.32 -20.28
C ASP A 173 -7.89 -4.27 -20.72
N ASP A 174 -7.09 -3.83 -21.67
CA ASP A 174 -6.00 -4.62 -22.23
C ASP A 174 -4.65 -4.40 -21.54
N ASP A 175 -4.61 -3.64 -20.44
CA ASP A 175 -3.42 -3.50 -19.63
C ASP A 175 -3.09 -4.86 -18.96
N PRO A 176 -1.93 -5.45 -19.23
CA PRO A 176 -1.57 -6.77 -18.71
C PRO A 176 -1.18 -6.76 -17.23
N ARG A 177 -0.91 -5.60 -16.65
CA ARG A 177 -0.46 -5.49 -15.26
C ARG A 177 -1.52 -6.00 -14.30
N PRO A 178 -1.13 -6.65 -13.20
CA PRO A 178 -2.05 -6.96 -12.11
C PRO A 178 -2.79 -5.72 -11.61
N LEU A 179 -4.06 -5.88 -11.30
CA LEU A 179 -4.91 -4.82 -10.74
C LEU A 179 -5.18 -5.11 -9.27
N ILE A 180 -4.62 -4.29 -8.41
CA ILE A 180 -4.86 -4.33 -6.97
C ILE A 180 -6.15 -3.57 -6.70
N ILE A 181 -7.14 -4.23 -6.09
CA ILE A 181 -8.36 -3.59 -5.60
C ILE A 181 -8.38 -3.72 -4.09
N THR A 182 -8.39 -2.60 -3.40
CA THR A 182 -8.43 -2.55 -1.93
C THR A 182 -9.68 -1.83 -1.45
N SER A 183 -10.39 -2.47 -0.50
CA SER A 183 -11.61 -1.92 0.08
C SER A 183 -11.34 -1.48 1.51
N TRP A 184 -11.40 -0.18 1.71
CA TRP A 184 -11.33 0.50 2.98
C TRP A 184 -12.77 0.81 3.39
N GLY A 185 -13.42 -0.04 4.11
CA GLY A 185 -14.84 0.03 4.37
C GLY A 185 -15.59 -1.15 3.73
N GLY A 186 -16.69 -0.92 3.01
CA GLY A 186 -17.49 -1.98 2.41
C GLY A 186 -16.94 -2.51 1.08
N PHE A 187 -17.22 -3.79 0.79
CA PHE A 187 -16.86 -4.44 -0.48
C PHE A 187 -17.94 -4.26 -1.57
N ASN A 188 -19.06 -3.67 -1.22
CA ASN A 188 -20.29 -3.63 -2.04
C ASN A 188 -20.10 -3.05 -3.45
N THR A 189 -19.26 -2.04 -3.63
CA THR A 189 -19.01 -1.45 -4.95
C THR A 189 -18.18 -2.40 -5.83
N VAL A 190 -17.21 -3.10 -5.27
CA VAL A 190 -16.44 -4.13 -5.97
C VAL A 190 -17.33 -5.32 -6.31
N ALA A 191 -18.17 -5.75 -5.37
CA ALA A 191 -19.17 -6.79 -5.60
C ALA A 191 -20.15 -6.41 -6.73
N ARG A 192 -20.59 -5.14 -6.78
CA ARG A 192 -21.43 -4.66 -7.89
C ARG A 192 -20.70 -4.70 -9.22
N ALA A 193 -19.43 -4.35 -9.27
CA ALA A 193 -18.64 -4.43 -10.50
C ALA A 193 -18.52 -5.87 -10.98
N LEU A 194 -18.20 -6.81 -10.09
CA LEU A 194 -18.15 -8.25 -10.41
C LEU A 194 -19.49 -8.78 -10.87
N LEU A 195 -20.59 -8.37 -10.22
CA LEU A 195 -21.94 -8.75 -10.63
C LEU A 195 -22.29 -8.18 -12.01
N SER A 196 -21.85 -6.96 -12.34
CA SER A 196 -22.07 -6.39 -13.67
C SER A 196 -21.36 -7.20 -14.77
N ILE A 197 -20.16 -7.70 -14.50
CA ILE A 197 -19.44 -8.58 -15.43
C ILE A 197 -20.21 -9.90 -15.57
N GLU A 198 -20.66 -10.48 -14.46
CA GLU A 198 -21.47 -11.71 -14.48
C GLU A 198 -22.76 -11.53 -15.28
N GLU A 199 -23.53 -10.46 -15.02
CA GLU A 199 -24.78 -10.14 -15.73
C GLU A 199 -24.58 -9.95 -17.25
N ARG A 200 -23.42 -9.39 -17.66
CA ARG A 200 -23.12 -9.13 -19.07
C ARG A 200 -22.66 -10.37 -19.83
N TYR A 201 -21.91 -11.26 -19.19
CA TYR A 201 -21.16 -12.30 -19.90
C TYR A 201 -21.53 -13.74 -19.51
N LYS A 202 -22.08 -14.01 -18.32
CA LYS A 202 -22.25 -15.38 -17.78
C LYS A 202 -23.07 -16.30 -18.70
N GLU A 203 -24.07 -15.75 -19.40
CA GLU A 203 -24.92 -16.50 -20.32
C GLU A 203 -24.44 -16.42 -21.78
N THR A 204 -23.18 -16.02 -22.02
CA THR A 204 -22.60 -15.88 -23.37
C THR A 204 -21.45 -16.87 -23.58
N ASP A 205 -21.08 -17.07 -24.85
CA ASP A 205 -19.92 -17.90 -25.22
C ASP A 205 -18.58 -17.30 -24.77
N GLU A 206 -18.57 -16.03 -24.33
CA GLU A 206 -17.37 -15.31 -23.87
C GLU A 206 -17.07 -15.53 -22.39
N TRP A 207 -17.99 -16.13 -21.63
CA TRP A 207 -17.89 -16.23 -20.17
C TRP A 207 -16.58 -16.83 -19.68
N GLU A 208 -16.15 -17.95 -20.22
CA GLU A 208 -14.91 -18.61 -19.80
C GLU A 208 -13.68 -17.70 -20.01
N THR A 209 -13.65 -16.98 -21.14
CA THR A 209 -12.56 -16.02 -21.44
C THR A 209 -12.57 -14.85 -20.47
N ILE A 210 -13.74 -14.28 -20.22
CA ILE A 210 -13.90 -13.14 -19.29
C ILE A 210 -13.62 -13.57 -17.86
N TYR A 211 -14.15 -14.71 -17.41
CA TYR A 211 -13.87 -15.24 -16.09
C TYR A 211 -12.37 -15.41 -15.85
N ASN A 212 -11.67 -16.05 -16.79
CA ASN A 212 -10.23 -16.23 -16.72
C ASN A 212 -9.47 -14.90 -16.73
N LYS A 213 -9.92 -13.90 -17.51
CA LYS A 213 -9.34 -12.55 -17.49
C LYS A 213 -9.45 -11.92 -16.10
N VAL A 214 -10.60 -12.01 -15.45
CA VAL A 214 -10.82 -11.48 -14.09
C VAL A 214 -9.88 -12.14 -13.09
N ILE A 215 -9.91 -13.47 -12.98
CA ILE A 215 -9.14 -14.19 -11.95
C ILE A 215 -7.62 -14.17 -12.16
N SER A 216 -7.17 -13.95 -13.40
CA SER A 216 -5.73 -13.84 -13.71
C SER A 216 -5.17 -12.43 -13.55
N LYS A 217 -6.02 -11.42 -13.36
CA LYS A 217 -5.61 -10.02 -13.31
C LYS A 217 -5.88 -9.37 -11.95
N VAL A 218 -6.99 -9.74 -11.29
CA VAL A 218 -7.48 -9.05 -10.11
C VAL A 218 -6.88 -9.64 -8.83
N LEU A 219 -6.35 -8.76 -7.99
CA LEU A 219 -5.92 -9.03 -6.62
C LEU A 219 -6.82 -8.26 -5.67
N ILE A 220 -7.52 -8.97 -4.79
CA ILE A 220 -8.31 -8.32 -3.73
C ILE A 220 -7.43 -8.15 -2.50
N ALA A 221 -7.09 -6.90 -2.19
CA ALA A 221 -6.27 -6.52 -1.05
C ALA A 221 -7.14 -5.82 0.00
N GLY A 222 -7.68 -6.57 0.94
CA GLY A 222 -8.76 -6.09 1.81
C GLY A 222 -10.13 -6.22 1.14
N HIS A 223 -11.02 -6.93 1.79
CA HIS A 223 -12.37 -7.22 1.25
C HIS A 223 -13.47 -6.50 2.03
N GLY A 224 -13.09 -5.48 2.79
CA GLY A 224 -14.03 -4.59 3.46
C GLY A 224 -14.76 -5.22 4.65
N GLN A 225 -15.74 -4.48 5.15
CA GLN A 225 -16.48 -4.77 6.38
C GLN A 225 -17.97 -5.04 6.12
N ASP A 226 -18.35 -5.46 4.92
CA ASP A 226 -19.73 -5.83 4.62
C ASP A 226 -19.86 -7.31 4.25
N TYR A 227 -21.10 -7.77 4.16
CA TYR A 227 -21.41 -9.16 3.89
C TYR A 227 -21.27 -9.56 2.40
N THR A 228 -21.00 -8.62 1.49
CA THR A 228 -21.00 -8.93 0.04
C THR A 228 -19.80 -9.77 -0.38
N TRP A 229 -18.72 -9.76 0.41
CA TRP A 229 -17.61 -10.67 0.18
C TRP A 229 -18.04 -12.13 0.40
N GLU A 230 -18.58 -12.46 1.60
CA GLU A 230 -18.95 -13.83 1.92
C GLU A 230 -20.23 -14.30 1.22
N ASP A 231 -21.23 -13.42 1.11
CA ASP A 231 -22.55 -13.80 0.57
C ASP A 231 -22.59 -13.80 -0.97
N TYR A 232 -21.64 -13.12 -1.64
CA TYR A 232 -21.60 -13.03 -3.09
C TYR A 232 -20.25 -13.40 -3.70
N ALA A 233 -19.16 -12.66 -3.39
CA ALA A 233 -17.92 -12.78 -4.12
C ALA A 233 -17.27 -14.16 -3.99
N VAL A 234 -17.16 -14.69 -2.76
CA VAL A 234 -16.60 -16.05 -2.52
C VAL A 234 -17.41 -17.15 -3.23
N ILE A 235 -18.74 -16.93 -3.39
CA ILE A 235 -19.64 -17.93 -4.01
C ILE A 235 -19.57 -17.86 -5.54
N SER A 236 -19.64 -16.65 -6.10
CA SER A 236 -19.74 -16.44 -7.55
C SER A 236 -18.37 -16.42 -8.24
N TRP A 237 -17.32 -16.04 -7.50
CA TRP A 237 -15.95 -15.87 -7.99
C TRP A 237 -14.93 -16.59 -7.08
N PRO A 238 -15.08 -17.93 -6.88
CA PRO A 238 -14.28 -18.67 -5.88
C PRO A 238 -12.78 -18.72 -6.19
N ASP A 239 -12.39 -18.41 -7.41
CA ASP A 239 -10.98 -18.42 -7.84
C ASP A 239 -10.32 -17.03 -7.75
N LEU A 240 -11.03 -16.01 -7.25
CA LEU A 240 -10.42 -14.71 -6.97
C LEU A 240 -9.30 -14.84 -5.94
N VAL A 241 -8.17 -14.24 -6.25
CA VAL A 241 -7.01 -14.25 -5.37
C VAL A 241 -7.07 -13.09 -4.40
N THR A 242 -6.94 -13.40 -3.11
CA THR A 242 -6.80 -12.38 -2.07
C THR A 242 -5.35 -12.24 -1.63
N ILE A 243 -5.00 -11.04 -1.21
CA ILE A 243 -3.68 -10.74 -0.64
C ILE A 243 -3.84 -9.91 0.63
N SER A 244 -3.11 -10.26 1.67
CA SER A 244 -3.00 -9.48 2.89
C SER A 244 -1.53 -9.24 3.24
N GLY A 245 -1.16 -7.99 3.36
CA GLY A 245 0.16 -7.56 3.81
C GLY A 245 0.15 -7.10 5.27
N GLY A 246 1.30 -6.68 5.79
CA GLY A 246 1.44 -6.16 7.13
C GLY A 246 0.62 -4.90 7.34
N GLY A 247 -0.19 -4.92 8.38
CA GLY A 247 -0.93 -3.74 8.78
C GLY A 247 -0.08 -2.82 9.65
N THR A 248 0.24 -1.65 9.15
CA THR A 248 0.85 -0.59 9.96
C THR A 248 0.02 -0.34 11.22
N TRP A 249 -1.31 -0.35 11.10
CA TRP A 249 -2.24 -0.22 12.20
C TRP A 249 -2.01 -1.24 13.33
N ASN A 250 -1.94 -2.53 13.00
CA ASN A 250 -1.73 -3.57 14.00
C ASN A 250 -0.36 -3.46 14.67
N TYR A 251 0.64 -3.01 13.94
CA TYR A 251 1.98 -2.82 14.44
C TYR A 251 2.03 -1.62 15.41
N PHE A 252 1.45 -0.50 15.05
CA PHE A 252 1.34 0.68 15.91
C PHE A 252 0.51 0.44 17.18
N MET A 253 -0.33 -0.57 17.20
CA MET A 253 -1.14 -0.93 18.36
C MET A 253 -0.42 -1.86 19.35
N THR A 254 0.82 -2.25 19.09
CA THR A 254 1.60 -3.07 20.03
C THR A 254 2.48 -2.19 20.90
N GLN A 255 2.45 -2.43 22.19
CA GLN A 255 3.26 -1.66 23.17
C GLN A 255 4.77 -1.75 22.90
N ASP A 256 5.22 -2.83 22.27
CA ASP A 256 6.64 -3.11 22.01
C ASP A 256 7.24 -2.20 20.93
N TYR A 257 6.38 -1.49 20.19
CA TYR A 257 6.78 -0.59 19.07
C TYR A 257 6.18 0.80 19.23
N ALA A 258 6.10 1.29 20.48
CA ALA A 258 5.48 2.56 20.83
C ALA A 258 6.16 3.78 20.18
N GLU A 259 7.43 3.66 19.76
CA GLU A 259 8.14 4.72 19.05
C GLU A 259 7.49 5.14 17.73
N TYR A 260 6.78 4.23 17.05
CA TYR A 260 6.03 4.56 15.82
C TYR A 260 4.75 5.34 16.09
N LEU A 261 4.32 5.35 17.35
CA LEU A 261 3.20 6.16 17.82
C LEU A 261 3.67 7.52 18.31
N ASP A 262 4.99 7.71 18.52
CA ASP A 262 5.58 8.81 19.27
C ASP A 262 5.15 10.17 18.72
N ALA A 263 4.47 10.92 19.58
CA ALA A 263 4.00 12.26 19.31
C ALA A 263 5.11 13.18 18.83
N ASP A 264 6.32 13.08 19.40
CA ASP A 264 7.44 13.94 19.03
C ASP A 264 7.87 13.72 17.58
N PHE A 265 7.89 12.44 17.11
CA PHE A 265 8.19 12.14 15.72
C PHE A 265 7.13 12.75 14.77
N TRP A 266 5.85 12.47 15.04
CA TRP A 266 4.76 12.90 14.17
C TRP A 266 4.57 14.42 14.13
N ILE A 267 4.73 15.09 15.29
CA ILE A 267 4.63 16.54 15.39
C ILE A 267 5.76 17.23 14.63
N ASN A 268 6.98 16.74 14.78
CA ASN A 268 8.16 17.45 14.29
C ASN A 268 8.47 17.13 12.81
N ASN A 269 8.15 15.91 12.35
CA ASN A 269 8.60 15.45 11.05
C ASN A 269 7.48 15.28 10.02
N ILE A 270 6.21 15.29 10.45
CA ILE A 270 5.10 15.04 9.54
C ILE A 270 4.06 16.16 9.59
N LYS A 271 3.41 16.34 10.76
CA LYS A 271 2.17 17.10 10.84
C LYS A 271 2.33 18.60 10.69
N PHE A 272 3.33 19.18 11.34
CA PHE A 272 3.47 20.65 11.41
C PHE A 272 4.65 21.13 10.58
N GLY A 273 4.40 22.16 9.76
CA GLY A 273 5.45 22.78 8.95
C GLY A 273 5.66 22.17 7.57
N HIS A 274 4.97 21.07 7.23
CA HIS A 274 5.17 20.32 5.99
C HIS A 274 4.00 20.44 4.99
N GLY A 275 3.15 21.46 5.16
CA GLY A 275 2.03 21.74 4.25
C GLY A 275 0.73 21.07 4.65
N PRO A 276 -0.38 21.38 3.94
CA PRO A 276 -1.71 20.97 4.36
C PRO A 276 -1.96 19.48 4.18
N LEU A 277 -1.38 18.83 3.17
CA LEU A 277 -1.65 17.41 2.91
C LEU A 277 -1.26 16.53 4.11
N VAL A 278 0.00 16.54 4.52
CA VAL A 278 0.46 15.77 5.68
C VAL A 278 0.01 16.38 7.00
N GLY A 279 -0.29 17.68 7.02
CA GLY A 279 -0.97 18.35 8.12
C GLY A 279 -2.36 17.79 8.42
N GLY A 280 -2.97 17.11 7.44
CA GLY A 280 -4.25 16.41 7.56
C GLY A 280 -4.23 15.13 8.40
N PHE A 281 -3.06 14.52 8.67
CA PHE A 281 -3.00 13.35 9.55
C PHE A 281 -3.65 13.64 10.91
N TYR A 282 -4.51 12.74 11.38
CA TYR A 282 -5.16 12.86 12.67
C TYR A 282 -4.29 12.28 13.77
N LEU A 283 -3.89 13.13 14.72
CA LEU A 283 -3.17 12.70 15.92
C LEU A 283 -4.13 12.67 17.12
N MET A 284 -3.85 11.83 18.08
CA MET A 284 -4.69 11.70 19.28
C MET A 284 -4.85 13.03 20.00
N GLY A 285 -6.06 13.55 20.04
CA GLY A 285 -6.39 14.79 20.76
C GLY A 285 -5.75 16.06 20.19
N ASP A 286 -5.49 16.12 18.87
CA ASP A 286 -4.87 17.28 18.19
C ASP A 286 -5.84 18.44 17.93
N GLY A 287 -7.14 18.25 18.16
CA GLY A 287 -8.16 19.25 17.98
C GLY A 287 -8.77 19.32 16.58
N GLN A 288 -8.35 18.46 15.66
CA GLN A 288 -9.00 18.36 14.35
C GLN A 288 -10.40 17.80 14.49
N HIS A 289 -11.31 18.37 13.73
CA HIS A 289 -12.72 17.98 13.69
C HIS A 289 -13.08 17.49 12.29
N HIS A 290 -13.84 16.42 12.26
CA HIS A 290 -14.36 15.87 11.03
C HIS A 290 -15.84 16.22 10.90
N GLU A 291 -16.20 17.01 9.89
CA GLU A 291 -17.60 17.37 9.65
C GLU A 291 -18.46 16.11 9.46
N GLY A 292 -19.65 16.12 10.03
CA GLY A 292 -20.63 15.02 9.95
C GLY A 292 -20.46 13.94 10.99
N GLU A 293 -19.34 13.88 11.71
CA GLU A 293 -19.19 12.98 12.83
C GLU A 293 -19.75 13.62 14.10
N TYR A 294 -20.79 13.01 14.67
CA TYR A 294 -21.41 13.40 15.95
C TYR A 294 -22.10 14.77 16.03
N GLU A 295 -22.22 15.53 14.95
CA GLU A 295 -22.94 16.82 14.97
C GLU A 295 -24.38 16.72 15.52
N ASN A 296 -25.00 15.55 15.38
CA ASN A 296 -26.35 15.27 15.86
C ASN A 296 -26.40 14.42 17.13
N GLN A 297 -25.26 14.19 17.79
CA GLN A 297 -25.24 13.40 19.01
C GLN A 297 -25.08 14.28 20.25
N ASP A 298 -26.16 14.46 20.96
CA ASP A 298 -26.19 14.97 22.35
C ASP A 298 -25.52 13.96 23.31
N VAL A 299 -24.35 13.45 22.94
CA VAL A 299 -23.68 12.40 23.71
C VAL A 299 -22.65 13.04 24.60
N THR A 300 -23.01 13.22 25.83
CA THR A 300 -22.06 13.65 26.87
C THR A 300 -20.97 12.57 27.04
N PRO A 301 -19.72 12.95 27.35
CA PRO A 301 -18.64 11.99 27.61
C PRO A 301 -19.05 10.88 28.60
N ALA A 302 -19.87 11.20 29.59
CA ALA A 302 -20.34 10.25 30.57
C ALA A 302 -21.33 9.20 30.01
N ALA A 303 -22.11 9.51 28.99
CA ALA A 303 -23.02 8.55 28.35
C ALA A 303 -22.28 7.55 27.46
N LYS A 304 -21.05 7.85 27.05
CA LYS A 304 -20.23 7.02 26.20
C LYS A 304 -19.29 6.07 26.95
N VAL A 305 -19.02 6.31 28.21
CA VAL A 305 -18.17 5.47 29.09
C VAL A 305 -18.75 4.05 29.29
N GLY A 306 -20.01 3.83 28.99
CA GLY A 306 -20.67 2.51 29.11
C GLY A 306 -20.86 1.78 27.77
N VAL A 307 -20.51 2.38 26.66
CA VAL A 307 -20.66 1.78 25.33
C VAL A 307 -19.31 1.20 24.94
N SER A 308 -19.20 -0.10 25.03
CA SER A 308 -18.12 -0.98 24.59
C SER A 308 -16.77 -0.33 24.22
N ASP A 309 -15.70 -1.11 24.23
CA ASP A 309 -14.31 -0.73 23.89
C ASP A 309 -14.11 -0.03 22.52
N ASN A 310 -15.18 0.15 21.76
CA ASN A 310 -15.19 0.98 20.56
C ASN A 310 -15.44 2.42 20.97
N LEU A 311 -14.37 3.20 20.93
CA LEU A 311 -14.47 4.63 20.94
C LEU A 311 -15.38 5.07 19.80
N PRO A 312 -16.34 5.96 20.05
CA PRO A 312 -16.89 6.75 18.96
C PRO A 312 -15.72 7.43 18.25
N TYR A 313 -15.62 7.27 16.97
CA TYR A 313 -14.45 7.64 16.20
C TYR A 313 -13.95 9.08 16.46
N GLY A 314 -14.78 10.07 16.51
CA GLY A 314 -14.40 11.45 16.85
C GLY A 314 -13.63 11.65 18.16
N TYR A 315 -13.66 10.67 19.05
CA TYR A 315 -12.87 10.73 20.29
C TYR A 315 -11.46 10.19 20.16
N GLN A 316 -11.20 9.37 19.18
CA GLN A 316 -9.84 8.84 18.96
C GLN A 316 -8.94 9.92 18.34
N HIS A 317 -9.50 10.84 17.60
CA HIS A 317 -8.75 11.65 16.68
C HIS A 317 -8.74 13.11 17.08
N GLY A 318 -9.29 14.00 16.93
CA GLY A 318 -9.05 15.40 17.22
C GLY A 318 -10.05 16.02 18.17
N GLU A 319 -11.27 15.50 18.21
CA GLU A 319 -12.37 16.13 18.95
C GLU A 319 -12.34 15.95 20.46
N ILE A 320 -11.35 15.26 20.99
CA ILE A 320 -11.22 15.18 22.43
C ILE A 320 -10.85 16.56 22.97
N ARG A 321 -11.85 17.35 23.27
CA ARG A 321 -11.68 18.65 23.91
C ARG A 321 -11.00 18.53 25.26
N ASP A 322 -11.06 17.35 25.87
CA ASP A 322 -10.49 17.05 27.17
C ASP A 322 -9.90 15.63 27.15
N PHE A 323 -8.77 15.47 26.48
CA PHE A 323 -8.04 14.20 26.39
C PHE A 323 -7.74 13.65 27.78
N ASP A 324 -7.31 14.48 28.72
CA ASP A 324 -6.90 14.05 30.06
C ASP A 324 -8.09 13.47 30.84
N THR A 325 -9.26 14.11 30.75
CA THR A 325 -10.50 13.58 31.35
C THR A 325 -10.91 12.28 30.72
N TYR A 326 -10.81 12.16 29.40
CA TYR A 326 -11.18 10.96 28.68
C TYR A 326 -10.24 9.79 29.01
N TYR A 327 -8.94 10.02 29.04
CA TYR A 327 -7.92 9.07 29.48
C TYR A 327 -8.16 8.60 30.90
N PHE A 328 -8.50 9.54 31.79
CA PHE A 328 -8.77 9.27 33.21
C PHE A 328 -10.01 8.40 33.42
N TYR A 329 -11.07 8.57 32.62
CA TYR A 329 -12.29 7.75 32.73
C TYR A 329 -12.11 6.32 32.20
N GLY A 330 -10.89 5.91 31.89
CA GLY A 330 -10.56 4.49 31.80
C GLY A 330 -10.80 3.87 30.46
N HIS A 331 -10.51 4.60 29.40
CA HIS A 331 -10.51 3.95 28.10
C HIS A 331 -9.42 2.88 28.06
N THR A 332 -9.85 1.62 28.14
CA THR A 332 -8.98 0.48 28.37
C THR A 332 -7.90 0.34 27.30
N ARG A 333 -8.18 0.67 26.02
CA ARG A 333 -7.19 0.65 24.94
C ARG A 333 -6.11 1.70 25.10
N LEU A 334 -6.47 2.97 25.34
CA LEU A 334 -5.48 4.02 25.53
C LEU A 334 -4.52 3.69 26.68
N GLN A 335 -5.08 3.21 27.79
CA GLN A 335 -4.29 2.83 28.96
C GLN A 335 -3.46 1.56 28.72
N GLN A 336 -4.02 0.57 28.05
CA GLN A 336 -3.33 -0.68 27.75
C GLN A 336 -2.08 -0.46 26.90
N PHE A 337 -2.16 0.43 25.92
CA PHE A 337 -1.06 0.76 25.02
C PHE A 337 -0.31 2.04 25.40
N ASN A 338 -0.62 2.63 26.55
CA ASN A 338 -0.01 3.87 27.03
C ASN A 338 0.00 5.02 26.01
N ILE A 339 -1.08 5.11 25.22
CA ILE A 339 -1.23 6.12 24.17
C ILE A 339 -1.32 7.50 24.80
N GLN A 340 -0.53 8.42 24.34
CA GLN A 340 -0.45 9.80 24.83
C GLN A 340 -1.14 10.76 23.86
N ARG A 341 -1.30 12.00 24.30
CA ARG A 341 -1.78 13.06 23.44
C ARG A 341 -0.79 13.29 22.30
N TYR A 342 -1.30 13.42 21.10
CA TYR A 342 -0.60 13.56 19.83
C TYR A 342 0.10 12.31 19.31
N ASP A 343 -0.06 11.16 19.96
CA ASP A 343 0.36 9.92 19.36
C ASP A 343 -0.47 9.63 18.09
N PHE A 344 0.14 8.96 17.14
CA PHE A 344 -0.53 8.56 15.89
C PHE A 344 -0.98 7.10 15.96
N ILE A 345 -2.28 6.87 15.77
CA ILE A 345 -2.84 5.50 15.81
C ILE A 345 -3.82 5.22 14.67
N THR A 346 -3.94 6.11 13.70
CA THR A 346 -5.08 6.16 12.79
C THR A 346 -4.65 5.98 11.34
N GLU A 347 -4.31 4.75 10.96
CA GLU A 347 -3.96 4.43 9.57
C GLU A 347 -4.28 2.94 9.30
N GLY A 348 -5.55 2.56 9.53
CA GLY A 348 -5.97 1.16 9.48
C GLY A 348 -5.83 0.52 8.10
N ASP A 349 -6.10 1.25 7.05
CA ASP A 349 -6.21 0.72 5.69
C ASP A 349 -4.88 0.65 4.93
N SER A 350 -3.87 1.41 5.35
CA SER A 350 -2.56 1.40 4.71
C SER A 350 -1.92 0.02 4.66
N GLY A 351 -2.21 -0.85 5.62
CA GLY A 351 -1.78 -2.24 5.61
C GLY A 351 -2.21 -3.03 4.38
N SER A 352 -3.30 -2.63 3.73
CA SER A 352 -3.81 -3.29 2.54
C SER A 352 -3.00 -3.01 1.27
N TYR A 353 -2.14 -1.98 1.24
CA TYR A 353 -1.39 -1.62 0.04
C TYR A 353 0.10 -1.29 0.25
N VAL A 354 0.59 -1.05 1.47
CA VAL A 354 2.02 -0.70 1.70
C VAL A 354 2.98 -1.77 1.18
N TRP A 355 2.55 -3.01 1.13
CA TRP A 355 3.31 -4.11 0.54
C TRP A 355 3.51 -3.97 -0.97
N ALA A 356 2.65 -3.22 -1.65
CA ALA A 356 2.72 -2.97 -3.08
C ALA A 356 3.57 -1.73 -3.43
N ILE A 357 3.93 -0.90 -2.45
CA ILE A 357 4.83 0.23 -2.65
C ILE A 357 6.20 -0.31 -3.08
N PRO A 358 6.70 0.03 -4.28
CA PRO A 358 7.88 -0.62 -4.86
C PRO A 358 9.21 -0.04 -4.33
N LEU A 359 9.26 0.25 -3.04
CA LEU A 359 10.42 0.79 -2.33
C LEU A 359 10.97 -0.19 -1.28
N GLY A 360 10.34 -1.34 -1.08
CA GLY A 360 10.82 -2.43 -0.24
C GLY A 360 11.84 -3.32 -0.96
N PRO A 361 12.37 -4.35 -0.26
CA PRO A 361 13.40 -5.24 -0.82
C PRO A 361 12.93 -6.06 -2.04
N ASN A 362 11.64 -6.27 -2.20
CA ASN A 362 11.05 -6.87 -3.40
C ASN A 362 9.72 -6.20 -3.73
N VAL A 363 9.34 -6.32 -4.99
CA VAL A 363 8.21 -5.62 -5.58
C VAL A 363 7.31 -6.60 -6.33
N ILE A 364 6.09 -6.18 -6.62
CA ILE A 364 5.22 -6.87 -7.56
C ILE A 364 5.80 -6.73 -8.98
N HIS A 365 5.89 -7.82 -9.72
CA HIS A 365 6.35 -7.82 -11.11
C HIS A 365 5.20 -7.42 -12.03
N THR A 366 5.22 -6.21 -12.54
CA THR A 366 4.15 -5.67 -13.40
C THR A 366 4.19 -6.21 -14.83
N ASP A 367 5.31 -6.82 -15.24
CA ASP A 367 5.53 -7.44 -16.56
C ASP A 367 5.39 -8.98 -16.55
N ALA A 368 4.91 -9.55 -15.43
CA ALA A 368 4.78 -10.99 -15.26
C ALA A 368 3.67 -11.59 -16.15
N ALA A 369 3.85 -12.84 -16.54
CA ALA A 369 2.88 -13.56 -17.37
C ALA A 369 1.68 -14.11 -16.58
N SER A 370 1.73 -14.08 -15.24
CA SER A 370 0.66 -14.55 -14.36
C SER A 370 0.72 -13.86 -12.99
N LEU A 371 -0.41 -13.84 -12.26
CA LEU A 371 -0.44 -13.34 -10.87
C LEU A 371 0.55 -14.07 -9.96
N ALA A 372 0.69 -15.37 -10.10
CA ALA A 372 1.62 -16.15 -9.29
C ALA A 372 3.07 -15.74 -9.53
N GLU A 373 3.43 -15.43 -10.77
CA GLU A 373 4.76 -14.92 -11.13
C GLU A 373 4.93 -13.48 -10.63
N ALA A 374 3.92 -12.63 -10.80
CA ALA A 374 3.94 -11.24 -10.33
C ALA A 374 4.22 -11.13 -8.83
N LEU A 375 3.73 -12.07 -8.03
CA LEU A 375 3.82 -12.07 -6.58
C LEU A 375 4.94 -12.96 -6.03
N ALA A 376 5.67 -13.69 -6.88
CA ALA A 376 6.58 -14.75 -6.45
C ALA A 376 7.68 -14.29 -5.48
N ASP A 377 8.17 -13.07 -5.66
CA ASP A 377 9.28 -12.52 -4.88
C ASP A 377 8.84 -11.83 -3.58
N LEU A 378 7.55 -11.63 -3.36
CA LEU A 378 7.05 -10.99 -2.13
C LEU A 378 7.36 -11.82 -0.87
N LYS A 379 7.60 -13.13 -1.02
CA LYS A 379 8.04 -14.01 0.06
C LYS A 379 9.43 -13.66 0.62
N TYR A 380 10.22 -12.89 -0.11
CA TYR A 380 11.56 -12.46 0.30
C TYR A 380 11.56 -11.08 0.98
N GLY A 381 10.39 -10.53 1.27
CA GLY A 381 10.20 -9.28 2.01
C GLY A 381 9.74 -8.12 1.14
N THR A 382 8.80 -7.36 1.66
CA THR A 382 8.27 -6.09 1.15
C THR A 382 8.15 -5.12 2.31
N TRP A 383 7.77 -3.89 2.09
CA TRP A 383 7.44 -2.99 3.19
C TRP A 383 6.26 -3.49 4.06
N GLY A 384 5.38 -4.33 3.52
CA GLY A 384 4.32 -5.01 4.26
C GLY A 384 4.76 -6.35 4.89
N GLY A 385 6.05 -6.68 4.87
CA GLY A 385 6.59 -7.93 5.37
C GLY A 385 6.77 -9.00 4.29
N ARG A 386 7.02 -10.25 4.73
CA ARG A 386 7.14 -11.39 3.82
C ARG A 386 5.75 -11.95 3.52
N ILE A 387 5.38 -11.99 2.25
CA ILE A 387 4.06 -12.43 1.78
C ILE A 387 4.24 -13.65 0.90
N ALA A 388 3.59 -14.75 1.23
CA ALA A 388 3.63 -15.96 0.43
C ALA A 388 2.22 -16.57 0.25
N TYR A 389 2.11 -17.41 -0.76
CA TYR A 389 0.86 -18.07 -1.10
C TYR A 389 0.52 -19.19 -0.11
N ASN A 390 -0.74 -19.24 0.27
CA ASN A 390 -1.34 -20.31 1.07
C ASN A 390 -2.35 -21.08 0.20
N GLU A 391 -1.99 -22.31 -0.20
CA GLU A 391 -2.81 -23.16 -1.07
C GLU A 391 -4.17 -23.52 -0.45
N GLU A 392 -4.23 -23.70 0.87
CA GLU A 392 -5.48 -24.08 1.55
C GLU A 392 -6.52 -22.97 1.52
N LYS A 393 -6.04 -21.71 1.51
CA LYS A 393 -6.90 -20.52 1.56
C LYS A 393 -7.08 -19.86 0.19
N ASN A 394 -6.38 -20.31 -0.84
CA ASN A 394 -6.25 -19.59 -2.12
C ASN A 394 -5.95 -18.09 -1.90
N SER A 395 -4.98 -17.79 -1.06
CA SER A 395 -4.67 -16.41 -0.66
C SER A 395 -3.18 -16.21 -0.43
N TRP A 396 -2.74 -14.99 -0.65
CA TRP A 396 -1.42 -14.52 -0.27
C TRP A 396 -1.49 -13.81 1.08
N GLY A 397 -0.50 -14.01 1.92
CA GLY A 397 -0.51 -13.38 3.24
C GLY A 397 0.83 -13.36 3.91
N ASN A 398 0.91 -12.54 4.96
CA ASN A 398 2.10 -12.45 5.77
C ASN A 398 2.52 -13.82 6.32
N GLN A 399 3.80 -14.07 6.19
CA GLN A 399 4.43 -15.23 6.82
C GLN A 399 4.68 -14.94 8.29
N THR A 400 4.61 -15.99 9.07
CA THR A 400 4.98 -15.92 10.49
C THR A 400 6.46 -16.22 10.62
N GLY A 401 7.11 -15.64 11.61
CA GLY A 401 8.37 -16.16 12.08
C GLY A 401 9.60 -15.35 11.75
N ASP A 402 9.51 -14.04 11.66
CA ASP A 402 10.69 -13.19 11.70
C ASP A 402 11.18 -13.01 13.14
N TYR A 403 12.51 -13.19 13.33
CA TYR A 403 13.14 -12.96 14.62
C TYR A 403 13.18 -11.46 14.91
N ASP A 404 12.52 -11.09 15.99
CA ASP A 404 12.51 -9.73 16.50
C ASP A 404 13.72 -9.51 17.40
N PRO A 405 14.68 -8.66 17.00
CA PRO A 405 15.89 -8.44 17.79
C PRO A 405 15.60 -7.67 19.09
N LEU A 406 14.52 -6.89 19.15
CA LEU A 406 14.12 -6.12 20.32
C LEU A 406 13.52 -7.04 21.39
N LEU A 407 12.63 -7.94 20.97
CA LEU A 407 11.92 -8.85 21.87
C LEU A 407 12.70 -10.14 22.12
N GLY A 408 13.65 -10.51 21.26
CA GLY A 408 14.45 -11.71 21.38
C GLY A 408 13.73 -13.02 21.06
N TYR A 409 12.60 -12.96 20.35
CA TYR A 409 11.86 -14.13 19.88
C TYR A 409 11.25 -13.90 18.48
N VAL A 410 10.72 -14.96 17.91
CA VAL A 410 10.07 -14.94 16.60
C VAL A 410 8.67 -14.33 16.72
N SER A 411 8.39 -13.27 15.97
CA SER A 411 7.15 -12.49 16.02
C SER A 411 6.50 -12.34 14.64
N THR A 412 5.19 -12.49 14.58
CA THR A 412 4.39 -12.17 13.38
C THR A 412 4.27 -10.67 13.17
N SER A 413 4.13 -9.92 14.24
CA SER A 413 4.04 -8.46 14.18
C SER A 413 5.33 -7.85 13.63
N TYR A 414 6.49 -8.38 14.03
CA TYR A 414 7.77 -7.93 13.50
C TYR A 414 7.92 -8.20 12.00
N ASN A 415 7.41 -9.32 11.48
CA ASN A 415 7.43 -9.54 10.04
C ASN A 415 6.74 -8.40 9.27
N GLY A 416 5.56 -7.97 9.71
CA GLY A 416 4.84 -6.84 9.07
C GLY A 416 5.48 -5.48 9.31
N GLY A 417 6.19 -5.30 10.42
CA GLY A 417 6.76 -4.04 10.85
C GLY A 417 8.28 -3.89 10.70
N ARG A 418 8.94 -4.90 10.13
CA ARG A 418 10.41 -4.94 10.00
C ARG A 418 11.02 -3.69 9.34
N TYR A 419 10.28 -3.07 8.43
CA TYR A 419 10.71 -1.91 7.63
C TYR A 419 10.02 -0.61 8.05
N ASN A 420 9.40 -0.58 9.25
CA ASN A 420 8.64 0.60 9.68
C ASN A 420 9.54 1.84 9.86
N ASP A 421 10.75 1.70 10.38
CA ASP A 421 11.72 2.80 10.47
C ASP A 421 11.96 3.42 9.09
N ASP A 422 12.20 2.58 8.10
CA ASP A 422 12.50 3.02 6.74
C ASP A 422 11.27 3.67 6.08
N MET A 423 10.06 3.12 6.30
CA MET A 423 8.81 3.72 5.82
C MET A 423 8.51 5.06 6.48
N LEU A 424 8.83 5.23 7.76
CA LEU A 424 8.62 6.49 8.48
C LEU A 424 9.62 7.56 8.04
N ASN A 425 10.89 7.20 7.86
CA ASN A 425 11.90 8.10 7.32
C ASN A 425 11.57 8.53 5.89
N ASP A 426 11.12 7.61 5.03
CA ASP A 426 10.68 7.93 3.67
C ASP A 426 9.45 8.86 3.68
N LEU A 427 8.47 8.60 4.56
CA LEU A 427 7.32 9.50 4.72
C LEU A 427 7.73 10.89 5.21
N ALA A 428 8.66 10.99 6.17
CA ALA A 428 9.18 12.25 6.68
C ALA A 428 9.92 13.03 5.58
N THR A 429 10.79 12.36 4.83
CA THR A 429 11.45 12.95 3.66
C THR A 429 10.43 13.48 2.63
N ARG A 430 9.39 12.71 2.34
CA ARG A 430 8.33 13.17 1.43
C ARG A 430 7.52 14.34 2.03
N ALA A 431 7.37 14.39 3.36
CA ALA A 431 6.78 15.54 4.02
C ALA A 431 7.65 16.81 3.84
N ASP A 432 8.98 16.67 3.93
CA ASP A 432 9.91 17.74 3.58
C ASP A 432 9.77 18.17 2.11
N TRP A 433 9.60 17.23 1.19
CA TRP A 433 9.36 17.52 -0.23
C TRP A 433 8.13 18.41 -0.44
N CYS A 434 7.10 18.28 0.39
CA CYS A 434 5.89 19.11 0.28
C CYS A 434 6.19 20.61 0.39
N VAL A 435 7.25 20.99 1.08
CA VAL A 435 7.58 22.40 1.38
C VAL A 435 8.92 22.85 0.81
N THR A 436 9.65 21.96 0.16
CA THR A 436 10.99 22.23 -0.39
C THR A 436 10.92 22.43 -1.90
N PRO A 437 11.10 23.67 -2.40
CA PRO A 437 10.89 23.98 -3.82
C PRO A 437 12.09 23.67 -4.73
N ASN A 438 13.24 23.32 -4.17
CA ASN A 438 14.46 23.00 -4.94
C ASN A 438 14.89 21.58 -4.64
N TYR A 439 15.29 20.84 -5.67
CA TYR A 439 15.74 19.45 -5.55
C TYR A 439 16.90 19.28 -4.55
N GLU A 440 17.90 20.16 -4.65
CA GLU A 440 19.11 20.11 -3.84
C GLU A 440 18.94 20.46 -2.34
N ASP A 441 17.74 20.87 -1.92
CA ASP A 441 17.46 21.27 -0.55
C ASP A 441 16.76 20.16 0.26
N ALA A 442 16.55 18.97 -0.33
CA ALA A 442 15.94 17.82 0.35
C ALA A 442 16.70 16.52 0.08
N ASN A 443 16.51 15.53 0.94
CA ASN A 443 17.11 14.21 0.80
C ASN A 443 16.39 13.38 -0.27
N HIS A 444 17.14 12.52 -1.00
CA HIS A 444 16.62 11.58 -1.97
C HIS A 444 17.25 10.20 -1.78
N ARG A 445 16.46 9.19 -2.10
CA ARG A 445 16.80 7.79 -1.90
C ARG A 445 18.06 7.38 -2.65
N PRO A 446 19.02 6.71 -2.00
CA PRO A 446 20.14 6.07 -2.69
C PRO A 446 19.63 4.94 -3.59
N SER A 447 20.51 4.41 -4.41
CA SER A 447 20.23 3.26 -5.26
C SER A 447 21.24 2.14 -5.01
N VAL A 448 20.76 0.88 -5.04
CA VAL A 448 21.61 -0.31 -4.98
C VAL A 448 21.21 -1.33 -6.04
N THR A 449 22.19 -1.89 -6.73
CA THR A 449 21.99 -2.93 -7.72
C THR A 449 23.01 -4.06 -7.55
N VAL A 450 22.63 -5.25 -7.99
CA VAL A 450 23.52 -6.43 -8.05
C VAL A 450 23.52 -6.98 -9.48
N PRO A 451 24.64 -7.56 -9.95
CA PRO A 451 24.72 -8.09 -11.31
C PRO A 451 23.72 -9.22 -11.60
N GLU A 452 23.43 -10.04 -10.61
CA GLU A 452 22.53 -11.18 -10.75
C GLU A 452 21.79 -11.43 -9.42
N ARG A 453 20.45 -11.42 -9.49
CA ARG A 453 19.60 -11.62 -8.30
C ARG A 453 19.33 -13.09 -7.98
N ARG A 454 19.53 -14.01 -8.93
CA ARG A 454 19.27 -15.44 -8.75
C ARG A 454 20.44 -16.25 -9.23
N ILE A 455 21.10 -16.96 -8.33
CA ILE A 455 22.28 -17.78 -8.63
C ILE A 455 22.07 -19.20 -8.13
N THR A 456 22.71 -20.15 -8.78
CA THR A 456 22.76 -21.55 -8.36
C THR A 456 24.17 -21.88 -7.92
N ALA A 457 24.33 -22.51 -6.76
CA ALA A 457 25.63 -22.86 -6.21
C ALA A 457 25.65 -24.20 -5.47
N ALA A 458 26.78 -24.88 -5.47
CA ALA A 458 26.92 -26.16 -4.77
C ALA A 458 27.27 -25.96 -3.29
N PRO A 459 26.93 -26.92 -2.39
CA PRO A 459 27.39 -26.90 -1.00
C PRO A 459 28.91 -26.83 -0.89
N GLY A 460 29.41 -25.84 -0.14
CA GLY A 460 30.85 -25.58 0.01
C GLY A 460 31.47 -24.72 -1.11
N GLU A 461 30.73 -24.35 -2.12
CA GLU A 461 31.17 -23.43 -3.16
C GLU A 461 31.46 -22.04 -2.59
N LYS A 462 32.52 -21.41 -3.07
CA LYS A 462 32.89 -20.06 -2.66
C LYS A 462 32.23 -19.06 -3.60
N LEU A 463 31.45 -18.17 -3.04
CA LEU A 463 30.75 -17.11 -3.74
C LEU A 463 31.37 -15.74 -3.46
N THR A 464 31.26 -14.88 -4.43
CA THR A 464 31.53 -13.46 -4.32
C THR A 464 30.28 -12.72 -4.78
N LEU A 465 29.67 -11.93 -3.89
CA LEU A 465 28.57 -11.03 -4.22
C LEU A 465 29.10 -9.60 -4.21
N THR A 466 28.69 -8.83 -5.18
CA THR A 466 29.08 -7.42 -5.33
C THR A 466 27.83 -6.59 -5.60
N CYS A 467 27.71 -5.42 -4.98
CA CYS A 467 26.71 -4.42 -5.31
C CYS A 467 27.37 -3.16 -5.88
N GLU A 468 26.63 -2.47 -6.72
CA GLU A 468 26.90 -1.10 -7.14
C GLU A 468 25.86 -0.20 -6.48
N TYR A 469 26.26 0.94 -5.96
CA TYR A 469 25.39 1.87 -5.27
C TYR A 469 25.79 3.31 -5.55
N ALA A 470 24.82 4.20 -5.49
CA ALA A 470 25.03 5.63 -5.68
C ALA A 470 23.98 6.42 -4.91
N ASP A 471 24.34 7.63 -4.55
CA ASP A 471 23.45 8.60 -3.94
C ASP A 471 23.28 9.81 -4.87
N PRO A 472 22.03 10.28 -5.11
CA PRO A 472 21.79 11.42 -5.99
C PRO A 472 22.24 12.76 -5.39
N ASP A 473 22.27 12.87 -4.06
CA ASP A 473 22.63 14.09 -3.34
C ASP A 473 24.12 14.13 -2.96
N GLY A 474 24.78 12.99 -3.07
CA GLY A 474 26.21 12.82 -2.73
C GLY A 474 26.45 12.56 -1.26
N ASP A 475 25.47 12.04 -0.58
CA ASP A 475 25.53 11.67 0.85
C ASP A 475 26.50 10.51 1.11
N GLU A 476 26.94 10.40 2.36
CA GLU A 476 27.75 9.27 2.80
C GLU A 476 26.87 8.03 2.96
N LEU A 477 27.24 6.95 2.25
CA LEU A 477 26.48 5.72 2.23
C LEU A 477 27.05 4.65 3.14
N THR A 478 26.17 3.97 3.84
CA THR A 478 26.47 2.76 4.62
C THR A 478 25.93 1.54 3.88
N VAL A 479 26.79 0.55 3.64
CA VAL A 479 26.43 -0.73 3.04
C VAL A 479 26.31 -1.79 4.13
N ASN A 480 25.28 -2.63 4.06
CA ASN A 480 25.11 -3.74 5.00
C ASN A 480 24.55 -4.99 4.30
N TRP A 481 25.37 -6.03 4.20
CA TRP A 481 24.95 -7.34 3.74
C TRP A 481 24.55 -8.23 4.91
N TYR A 482 23.41 -8.90 4.80
CA TYR A 482 23.01 -9.90 5.78
C TYR A 482 22.29 -11.09 5.12
N GLN A 483 22.31 -12.23 5.80
CA GLN A 483 21.44 -13.34 5.46
C GLN A 483 20.03 -13.04 5.99
N TYR A 484 19.04 -12.94 5.11
CA TYR A 484 17.64 -12.91 5.52
C TYR A 484 17.17 -14.36 5.71
N MET A 485 17.51 -14.93 6.86
CA MET A 485 17.37 -16.35 7.14
C MET A 485 15.91 -16.81 7.03
N GLU A 486 14.98 -16.02 7.50
CA GLU A 486 13.55 -16.34 7.53
C GLU A 486 12.92 -16.29 6.13
N ALA A 487 13.52 -15.57 5.19
CA ALA A 487 13.07 -15.51 3.80
C ALA A 487 13.54 -16.71 2.97
N GLY A 488 14.59 -17.40 3.40
CA GLY A 488 15.09 -18.61 2.76
C GLY A 488 14.53 -19.90 3.37
N THR A 489 14.97 -21.04 2.83
CA THR A 489 14.68 -22.38 3.40
C THR A 489 15.85 -22.95 4.20
N TYR A 490 17.06 -22.44 3.98
CA TYR A 490 18.22 -22.81 4.79
C TYR A 490 18.17 -22.10 6.16
N ALA A 491 17.80 -22.83 7.20
CA ALA A 491 17.41 -22.29 8.50
C ALA A 491 18.59 -22.07 9.49
N ARG A 492 19.81 -21.90 8.99
CA ARG A 492 20.99 -21.66 9.84
C ARG A 492 21.71 -20.40 9.43
N GLN A 493 22.04 -19.57 10.42
CA GLN A 493 22.86 -18.39 10.18
C GLN A 493 24.32 -18.79 9.95
N PHE A 494 24.98 -18.15 9.01
CA PHE A 494 26.43 -18.22 8.83
C PHE A 494 27.05 -16.84 8.89
N LEU A 495 28.33 -16.79 9.21
CA LEU A 495 29.04 -15.53 9.36
C LEU A 495 29.50 -15.02 7.98
N LEU A 496 29.26 -13.75 7.75
CA LEU A 496 29.83 -13.02 6.62
C LEU A 496 31.14 -12.37 7.04
N THR A 497 32.08 -12.32 6.11
CA THR A 497 33.30 -11.54 6.28
C THR A 497 33.07 -10.20 5.61
N ASP A 498 33.33 -9.12 6.35
CA ASP A 498 33.23 -7.73 5.90
C ASP A 498 31.86 -7.37 5.28
N PRO A 499 30.73 -7.53 6.05
CA PRO A 499 29.38 -7.29 5.53
C PRO A 499 29.10 -5.82 5.16
N SER A 500 29.99 -4.90 5.51
CA SER A 500 29.90 -3.47 5.21
C SER A 500 30.64 -3.06 3.92
N ASP A 501 31.21 -4.03 3.21
CA ASP A 501 31.92 -3.76 1.95
C ASP A 501 30.95 -3.93 0.74
N ALA A 502 31.21 -3.22 -0.34
CA ALA A 502 30.50 -3.41 -1.62
C ALA A 502 30.61 -4.87 -2.15
N THR A 503 31.65 -5.58 -1.76
CA THR A 503 31.90 -6.96 -2.17
C THR A 503 32.11 -7.83 -0.96
N ILE A 504 31.31 -8.89 -0.85
CA ILE A 504 31.42 -9.88 0.20
C ILE A 504 31.84 -11.25 -0.35
N HIS A 505 32.49 -12.02 0.50
CA HIS A 505 32.93 -13.37 0.18
C HIS A 505 32.47 -14.35 1.26
N PHE A 506 31.87 -15.44 0.85
CA PHE A 506 31.50 -16.52 1.74
C PHE A 506 31.48 -17.88 1.03
N ALA A 507 31.27 -18.94 1.74
CA ALA A 507 31.04 -20.25 1.15
C ALA A 507 29.64 -20.72 1.46
N VAL A 508 28.96 -21.29 0.47
CA VAL A 508 27.67 -21.96 0.69
C VAL A 508 27.86 -23.02 1.79
N PRO A 509 27.00 -23.06 2.80
CA PRO A 509 27.14 -24.04 3.87
C PRO A 509 27.21 -25.46 3.35
N ARG A 510 28.13 -26.28 3.91
CA ARG A 510 28.33 -27.64 3.40
C ARG A 510 27.22 -28.62 3.76
N ASP A 511 26.40 -28.25 4.71
CA ASP A 511 25.22 -29.00 5.16
C ASP A 511 23.91 -28.51 4.53
N ALA A 512 23.98 -27.52 3.63
CA ALA A 512 22.86 -27.15 2.78
C ALA A 512 22.56 -28.28 1.79
N VAL A 513 21.30 -28.54 1.55
CA VAL A 513 20.83 -29.63 0.69
C VAL A 513 20.29 -29.09 -0.63
N ASP A 514 20.12 -29.99 -1.61
CA ASP A 514 19.56 -29.67 -2.92
C ASP A 514 18.18 -29.04 -2.79
N GLY A 515 17.98 -27.89 -3.41
CA GLY A 515 16.75 -27.10 -3.35
C GLY A 515 16.66 -26.11 -2.19
N ASP A 516 17.63 -26.08 -1.26
CA ASP A 516 17.65 -25.01 -0.26
C ASP A 516 17.80 -23.64 -0.93
N GLU A 517 17.08 -22.64 -0.39
CA GLU A 517 17.23 -21.23 -0.75
C GLU A 517 17.95 -20.49 0.38
N ILE A 518 19.00 -19.76 0.02
CA ILE A 518 19.70 -18.83 0.91
C ILE A 518 19.45 -17.43 0.36
N VAL A 519 18.85 -16.56 1.17
CA VAL A 519 18.56 -15.18 0.77
C VAL A 519 19.57 -14.25 1.41
N MET A 520 20.31 -13.55 0.55
CA MET A 520 21.24 -12.49 0.95
C MET A 520 20.63 -11.15 0.59
N THR A 521 20.50 -10.26 1.55
CA THR A 521 20.02 -8.89 1.34
C THR A 521 21.19 -7.92 1.48
N VAL A 522 21.27 -6.96 0.58
CA VAL A 522 22.08 -5.76 0.76
C VAL A 522 21.17 -4.57 0.95
N GLU A 523 21.47 -3.79 1.97
CA GLU A 523 20.88 -2.49 2.27
C GLU A 523 21.94 -1.42 2.06
N VAL A 524 21.55 -0.33 1.42
CA VAL A 524 22.37 0.88 1.32
C VAL A 524 21.60 2.03 1.88
N LYS A 525 22.14 2.63 2.93
CA LYS A 525 21.51 3.70 3.70
C LYS A 525 22.34 4.97 3.61
N ASP A 526 21.68 6.09 3.30
CA ASP A 526 22.30 7.41 3.35
C ASP A 526 22.40 7.97 4.78
N ASN A 527 22.98 9.13 4.91
CA ASN A 527 23.07 9.88 6.17
C ASN A 527 22.34 11.24 6.12
N GLY A 528 21.34 11.34 5.25
CA GLY A 528 20.46 12.51 5.17
C GLY A 528 19.65 12.76 6.45
N GLU A 529 18.87 13.83 6.52
CA GLU A 529 18.12 14.22 7.72
C GLU A 529 17.16 13.12 8.17
N HIS A 530 16.44 12.49 7.23
CA HIS A 530 15.65 11.27 7.43
C HIS A 530 16.30 10.18 6.59
N PRO A 531 17.21 9.37 7.17
CA PRO A 531 18.04 8.46 6.39
C PRO A 531 17.20 7.49 5.56
N LEU A 532 17.40 7.49 4.25
CA LEU A 532 16.71 6.65 3.29
C LEU A 532 17.50 5.38 2.98
N VAL A 533 16.78 4.33 2.63
CA VAL A 533 17.37 3.01 2.39
C VAL A 533 16.90 2.46 1.05
N ASP A 534 17.83 1.92 0.28
CA ASP A 534 17.51 1.05 -0.86
C ASP A 534 18.01 -0.37 -0.61
N TYR A 535 17.32 -1.36 -1.22
CA TYR A 535 17.54 -2.77 -0.96
C TYR A 535 17.61 -3.57 -2.24
N THR A 536 18.36 -4.68 -2.19
CA THR A 536 18.17 -5.74 -3.18
C THR A 536 18.53 -7.10 -2.58
N ASN A 537 17.86 -8.15 -3.06
CA ASN A 537 18.09 -9.52 -2.64
C ASN A 537 18.85 -10.31 -3.70
N VAL A 538 19.76 -11.18 -3.24
CA VAL A 538 20.34 -12.26 -4.03
C VAL A 538 19.85 -13.59 -3.48
N ILE A 539 19.10 -14.33 -4.29
CA ILE A 539 18.53 -15.63 -3.94
C ILE A 539 19.47 -16.72 -4.49
N ILE A 540 20.06 -17.50 -3.59
CA ILE A 540 20.99 -18.57 -3.93
C ILE A 540 20.24 -19.89 -3.79
N THR A 541 19.96 -20.55 -4.91
CA THR A 541 19.41 -21.91 -4.91
C THR A 541 20.56 -22.91 -4.81
N VAL A 542 20.55 -23.73 -3.78
CA VAL A 542 21.56 -24.77 -3.60
C VAL A 542 21.28 -25.92 -4.57
N SER A 543 22.28 -26.31 -5.35
CA SER A 543 22.21 -27.48 -6.22
C SER A 543 23.32 -28.46 -5.86
N ALA A 544 22.95 -29.53 -5.19
CA ALA A 544 23.89 -30.58 -4.86
C ALA A 544 24.13 -31.48 -6.10
N PRO A 545 25.40 -31.86 -6.39
CA PRO A 545 25.64 -32.85 -7.44
C PRO A 545 24.88 -34.14 -7.13
N ALA A 546 24.24 -34.70 -8.14
CA ALA A 546 23.57 -36.00 -7.97
C ALA A 546 24.54 -36.99 -7.31
N ALA A 547 24.12 -37.59 -6.22
CA ALA A 547 24.92 -38.62 -5.56
C ALA A 547 25.17 -39.77 -6.54
N ASN A 548 26.45 -39.93 -6.95
CA ASN A 548 26.88 -41.03 -7.80
C ASN A 548 26.69 -42.39 -7.15
#